data_45be3ece8d29cd46cf448f727f119df1
#
_entry.id   45be3ece8d29cd46cf448f727f119df1
#
_cell.length_a   1.000
_cell.length_b   1.000
_cell.length_c   1.000
_cell.angle_alpha   90.00
_cell.angle_beta   90.00
_cell.angle_gamma   90.00
#
_symmetry.space_group_name_H-M   'P 1'
#
loop_
_entity.id
_entity.type
_entity.pdbx_description
1 polymer ?
#
loop_
_entity_poly.entity_id
_entity_poly.type
_entity_poly.pdbx_seq_one_letter_code
_entity_poly.pdbx_strand_id
1 'polypeptide(L)'
;MKDKKLFTVKDCNELTNKQVRELYKKYVNPSIEQIFSSFDLGYEIIDHAEGVWMYTKNNEKILDTTGGIGVLSHGHNHPKILQSRIEFQKEKRMEIHKTIFSPYMAALSYNISQILPDDLNYSFFCNSGAEAVEASIKIARK
;
A
#
# COMPACT_ATOMS: atom_id res chain seq x y z
N MET A 1 12.54 -33.46 -7.05
CA MET A 1 12.26 -32.04 -6.69
C MET A 1 11.44 -32.10 -5.41
N LYS A 2 11.86 -31.40 -4.31
CA LYS A 2 11.02 -31.30 -3.11
C LYS A 2 9.78 -30.51 -3.49
N ASP A 3 8.59 -31.05 -3.23
CA ASP A 3 7.33 -30.31 -3.36
C ASP A 3 7.40 -29.05 -2.49
N LYS A 4 7.69 -27.91 -3.13
CA LYS A 4 7.74 -26.63 -2.46
C LYS A 4 6.31 -26.13 -2.32
N LYS A 5 5.72 -26.30 -1.15
CA LYS A 5 4.43 -25.71 -0.83
C LYS A 5 4.58 -24.18 -0.79
N LEU A 6 3.81 -23.46 -1.60
CA LEU A 6 3.70 -22.01 -1.55
C LEU A 6 2.71 -21.61 -0.45
N PHE A 7 2.98 -20.49 0.22
CA PHE A 7 2.04 -19.93 1.18
C PHE A 7 0.79 -19.39 0.49
N THR A 8 -0.36 -19.74 1.01
CA THR A 8 -1.63 -19.08 0.70
C THR A 8 -1.87 -17.91 1.65
N VAL A 9 -2.87 -17.06 1.37
CA VAL A 9 -3.28 -15.99 2.30
C VAL A 9 -3.64 -16.56 3.67
N LYS A 10 -4.31 -17.71 3.72
CA LYS A 10 -4.65 -18.39 4.98
C LYS A 10 -3.40 -18.80 5.74
N ASP A 11 -2.42 -19.42 5.06
CA ASP A 11 -1.15 -19.82 5.70
C ASP A 11 -0.42 -18.57 6.26
N CYS A 12 -0.45 -17.43 5.54
CA CYS A 12 0.16 -16.18 6.02
C CYS A 12 -0.51 -15.65 7.29
N ASN A 13 -1.83 -15.72 7.38
CA ASN A 13 -2.59 -15.25 8.55
C ASN A 13 -2.34 -16.12 9.79
N GLU A 14 -1.89 -17.36 9.61
CA GLU A 14 -1.57 -18.30 10.70
C GLU A 14 -0.13 -18.19 11.19
N LEU A 15 0.74 -17.41 10.52
CA LEU A 15 2.14 -17.26 10.92
C LEU A 15 2.26 -16.60 12.31
N THR A 16 3.14 -17.15 13.13
CA THR A 16 3.56 -16.54 14.40
C THR A 16 4.64 -15.49 14.18
N ASN A 17 4.82 -14.56 15.14
CA ASN A 17 5.90 -13.57 15.10
C ASN A 17 7.27 -14.21 14.87
N LYS A 18 7.56 -15.29 15.55
CA LYS A 18 8.84 -16.02 15.38
C LYS A 18 9.03 -16.51 13.96
N GLN A 19 7.98 -17.11 13.35
CA GLN A 19 8.03 -17.59 11.97
C GLN A 19 8.19 -16.45 10.98
N VAL A 20 7.50 -15.33 11.16
CA VAL A 20 7.65 -14.14 10.31
C VAL A 20 9.09 -13.62 10.37
N ARG A 21 9.67 -13.48 11.56
CA ARG A 21 11.06 -13.01 11.74
C ARG A 21 12.08 -13.93 11.08
N GLU A 22 11.92 -15.25 11.21
CA GLU A 22 12.78 -16.23 10.53
C GLU A 22 12.67 -16.14 8.99
N LEU A 23 11.46 -15.91 8.46
CA LEU A 23 11.26 -15.67 7.04
C LEU A 23 11.92 -14.36 6.58
N TYR A 24 11.83 -13.29 7.38
CA TYR A 24 12.52 -12.03 7.10
C TYR A 24 14.02 -12.20 7.03
N LYS A 25 14.63 -12.86 8.03
CA LYS A 25 16.05 -13.17 8.04
C LYS A 25 16.51 -13.92 6.81
N LYS A 26 15.72 -14.91 6.39
CA LYS A 26 16.12 -15.84 5.34
C LYS A 26 15.82 -15.37 3.95
N TYR A 27 14.72 -14.65 3.73
CA TYR A 27 14.18 -14.37 2.40
C TYR A 27 13.96 -12.90 2.09
N VAL A 28 13.96 -12.01 3.10
CA VAL A 28 13.84 -10.57 2.88
C VAL A 28 15.19 -9.89 3.06
N ASN A 29 15.61 -9.67 4.29
CA ASN A 29 16.90 -9.09 4.60
C ASN A 29 17.22 -9.28 6.11
N PRO A 30 18.32 -9.97 6.47
CA PRO A 30 18.69 -10.19 7.86
C PRO A 30 18.99 -8.89 8.63
N SER A 31 19.54 -7.87 7.95
CA SER A 31 19.84 -6.57 8.58
C SER A 31 18.57 -5.79 8.93
N ILE A 32 17.53 -5.86 8.11
CA ILE A 32 16.23 -5.23 8.42
C ILE A 32 15.63 -5.88 9.68
N GLU A 33 15.64 -7.19 9.76
CA GLU A 33 15.12 -7.89 10.94
C GLU A 33 15.91 -7.50 12.20
N GLN A 34 17.23 -7.41 12.10
CA GLN A 34 18.09 -7.00 13.22
C GLN A 34 17.80 -5.55 13.66
N ILE A 35 17.68 -4.61 12.72
CA ILE A 35 17.37 -3.21 13.00
C ILE A 35 16.00 -3.10 13.71
N PHE A 36 14.95 -3.69 13.16
CA PHE A 36 13.63 -3.62 13.76
C PHE A 36 13.61 -4.22 15.17
N SER A 37 14.31 -5.33 15.37
CA SER A 37 14.46 -5.95 16.67
C SER A 37 15.20 -5.08 17.68
N SER A 38 16.20 -4.31 17.25
CA SER A 38 16.99 -3.43 18.12
C SER A 38 16.21 -2.21 18.62
N PHE A 39 15.17 -1.81 17.90
CA PHE A 39 14.30 -0.68 18.25
C PHE A 39 12.94 -1.11 18.82
N ASP A 40 12.81 -2.35 19.24
CA ASP A 40 11.53 -2.91 19.69
C ASP A 40 10.40 -2.77 18.65
N LEU A 41 10.75 -2.64 17.36
CA LEU A 41 9.82 -2.59 16.27
C LEU A 41 9.54 -4.01 15.75
N GLY A 42 8.29 -4.29 15.43
CA GLY A 42 7.90 -5.57 14.82
C GLY A 42 7.80 -6.74 15.80
N TYR A 43 7.67 -6.49 17.11
CA TYR A 43 7.39 -7.54 18.09
C TYR A 43 6.01 -8.15 17.89
N GLU A 44 5.06 -7.35 17.44
CA GLU A 44 3.70 -7.78 17.24
C GLU A 44 3.33 -7.75 15.75
N ILE A 45 2.61 -8.77 15.32
CA ILE A 45 1.99 -8.80 13.99
C ILE A 45 0.70 -8.01 14.07
N ILE A 46 0.57 -7.03 13.20
CA ILE A 46 -0.70 -6.32 13.02
C ILE A 46 -1.67 -7.24 12.28
N ASP A 47 -2.79 -7.51 12.91
CA ASP A 47 -3.86 -8.34 12.35
C ASP A 47 -4.75 -7.54 11.42
N HIS A 48 -5.23 -6.40 11.90
CA HIS A 48 -6.05 -5.48 11.10
C HIS A 48 -5.84 -4.03 11.53
N ALA A 49 -6.35 -3.09 10.74
CA ALA A 49 -6.28 -1.66 11.06
C ALA A 49 -7.52 -0.93 10.55
N GLU A 50 -7.96 0.11 11.29
CA GLU A 50 -9.10 0.95 10.93
C GLU A 50 -8.86 2.40 11.36
N GLY A 51 -9.07 3.34 10.47
CA GLY A 51 -8.80 4.76 10.73
C GLY A 51 -7.34 4.97 11.13
N VAL A 52 -7.11 5.48 12.33
CA VAL A 52 -5.77 5.71 12.89
C VAL A 52 -5.30 4.60 13.83
N TRP A 53 -6.01 3.51 13.90
CA TRP A 53 -5.73 2.43 14.83
C TRP A 53 -5.30 1.16 14.13
N MET A 54 -4.24 0.55 14.66
CA MET A 54 -3.79 -0.79 14.33
C MET A 54 -4.11 -1.73 15.49
N TYR A 55 -4.41 -2.98 15.17
CA TYR A 55 -4.73 -4.01 16.15
C TYR A 55 -3.84 -5.22 15.95
N THR A 56 -3.19 -5.67 17.04
CA THR A 56 -2.36 -6.87 17.03
C THR A 56 -3.23 -8.12 17.07
N LYS A 57 -2.62 -9.29 16.81
CA LYS A 57 -3.29 -10.60 17.00
C LYS A 57 -3.75 -10.84 18.44
N ASN A 58 -3.17 -10.14 19.41
CA ASN A 58 -3.55 -10.21 20.83
C ASN A 58 -4.62 -9.17 21.21
N ASN A 59 -5.22 -8.49 20.23
CA ASN A 59 -6.19 -7.39 20.40
C ASN A 59 -5.62 -6.15 21.13
N GLU A 60 -4.33 -5.97 21.14
CA GLU A 60 -3.73 -4.71 21.59
C GLU A 60 -3.99 -3.63 20.53
N LYS A 61 -4.35 -2.44 21.01
CA LYS A 61 -4.69 -1.30 20.18
C LYS A 61 -3.52 -0.32 20.14
N ILE A 62 -3.00 -0.05 18.97
CA ILE A 62 -1.84 0.82 18.74
C ILE A 62 -2.26 2.00 17.88
N LEU A 63 -1.91 3.22 18.30
CA LEU A 63 -2.13 4.42 17.50
C LEU A 63 -1.06 4.51 16.40
N ASP A 64 -1.49 4.51 15.13
CA ASP A 64 -0.60 4.77 14.00
C ASP A 64 -0.39 6.27 13.82
N THR A 65 0.73 6.78 14.31
CA THR A 65 1.14 8.17 14.12
C THR A 65 1.95 8.40 12.85
N THR A 66 2.25 7.33 12.12
CA THR A 66 3.10 7.39 10.91
C THR A 66 2.28 7.43 9.63
N GLY A 67 1.07 6.86 9.63
CA GLY A 67 0.22 6.76 8.46
C GLY A 67 0.92 6.16 7.24
N GLY A 68 1.75 5.11 7.45
CA GLY A 68 2.55 4.51 6.38
C GLY A 68 3.60 5.47 5.81
N ILE A 69 4.24 6.28 6.68
CA ILE A 69 5.19 7.35 6.33
C ILE A 69 4.50 8.45 5.50
N GLY A 70 3.36 8.93 6.01
CA GLY A 70 2.63 10.07 5.46
C GLY A 70 1.78 9.79 4.21
N VAL A 71 1.57 8.53 3.84
CA VAL A 71 0.77 8.18 2.64
C VAL A 71 -0.71 7.93 2.92
N LEU A 72 -1.10 7.58 4.15
CA LEU A 72 -2.47 7.28 4.53
C LEU A 72 -3.19 8.46 5.19
N SER A 73 -3.29 9.59 4.52
CA SER A 73 -3.95 10.80 5.05
C SER A 73 -5.42 10.59 5.43
N HIS A 74 -6.08 9.58 4.87
CA HIS A 74 -7.47 9.21 5.15
C HIS A 74 -7.61 8.05 6.16
N GLY A 75 -6.48 7.55 6.71
CA GLY A 75 -6.44 6.41 7.62
C GLY A 75 -6.59 5.06 6.95
N HIS A 76 -6.44 4.00 7.74
CA HIS A 76 -6.55 2.61 7.27
C HIS A 76 -7.99 2.25 6.93
N ASN A 77 -8.18 1.52 5.85
CA ASN A 77 -9.44 0.91 5.43
C ASN A 77 -10.64 1.88 5.46
N HIS A 78 -10.44 3.12 4.96
CA HIS A 78 -11.51 4.11 4.91
C HIS A 78 -12.76 3.54 4.24
N PRO A 79 -13.96 3.58 4.88
CA PRO A 79 -15.13 2.80 4.43
C PRO A 79 -15.53 3.06 2.99
N LYS A 80 -15.55 4.33 2.55
CA LYS A 80 -15.92 4.69 1.17
C LYS A 80 -14.91 4.17 0.14
N ILE A 81 -13.60 4.19 0.47
CA ILE A 81 -12.56 3.69 -0.43
C ILE A 81 -12.62 2.18 -0.50
N LEU A 82 -12.78 1.50 0.64
CA LEU A 82 -12.93 0.06 0.70
C LEU A 82 -14.17 -0.41 -0.10
N GLN A 83 -15.30 0.26 0.08
CA GLN A 83 -16.51 -0.06 -0.65
C GLN A 83 -16.32 0.07 -2.17
N SER A 84 -15.70 1.16 -2.64
CA SER A 84 -15.44 1.36 -4.07
C SER A 84 -14.51 0.28 -4.66
N ARG A 85 -13.51 -0.16 -3.89
CA ARG A 85 -12.64 -1.29 -4.29
C ARG A 85 -13.41 -2.60 -4.44
N ILE A 86 -14.28 -2.90 -3.47
CA ILE A 86 -15.11 -4.11 -3.48
C ILE A 86 -16.07 -4.10 -4.67
N GLU A 87 -16.71 -2.97 -4.95
CA GLU A 87 -17.61 -2.80 -6.09
C GLU A 87 -16.87 -2.99 -7.42
N PHE A 88 -15.73 -2.33 -7.59
CA PHE A 88 -14.89 -2.47 -8.78
C PHE A 88 -14.53 -3.93 -9.05
N GLN A 89 -14.12 -4.68 -8.02
CA GLN A 89 -13.75 -6.09 -8.14
C GLN A 89 -14.95 -6.99 -8.45
N LYS A 90 -16.11 -6.75 -7.81
CA LYS A 90 -17.33 -7.50 -8.09
C LYS A 90 -17.82 -7.33 -9.54
N GLU A 91 -17.64 -6.15 -10.10
CA GLU A 91 -17.99 -5.87 -11.49
C GLU A 91 -16.98 -6.41 -12.52
N LYS A 92 -15.90 -7.05 -12.04
CA LYS A 92 -14.82 -7.61 -12.88
C LYS A 92 -14.25 -6.59 -13.86
N ARG A 93 -14.08 -5.35 -13.41
CA ARG A 93 -13.52 -4.27 -14.22
C ARG A 93 -12.06 -4.57 -14.58
N MET A 94 -11.62 -4.05 -15.72
CA MET A 94 -10.26 -4.24 -16.21
C MET A 94 -9.26 -3.53 -15.30
N GLU A 95 -8.30 -4.26 -14.78
CA GLU A 95 -7.34 -3.77 -13.79
C GLU A 95 -6.17 -3.00 -14.40
N ILE A 96 -5.78 -3.32 -15.63
CA ILE A 96 -4.61 -2.74 -16.29
C ILE A 96 -4.98 -2.13 -17.63
N HIS A 97 -4.72 -0.84 -17.77
CA HIS A 97 -4.94 -0.07 -18.99
C HIS A 97 -3.62 0.58 -19.46
N LYS A 98 -2.98 0.03 -20.48
CA LYS A 98 -1.76 0.66 -21.04
C LYS A 98 -2.00 1.27 -22.43
N THR A 99 -2.73 0.56 -23.28
CA THR A 99 -2.94 0.94 -24.68
C THR A 99 -4.40 1.23 -25.02
N ILE A 100 -5.27 1.17 -24.01
CA ILE A 100 -6.71 1.37 -24.14
C ILE A 100 -7.12 2.55 -23.25
N PHE A 101 -8.03 3.38 -23.70
CA PHE A 101 -8.55 4.48 -22.90
C PHE A 101 -9.28 3.96 -21.66
N SER A 102 -8.88 4.47 -20.50
CA SER A 102 -9.51 4.16 -19.23
C SER A 102 -10.47 5.27 -18.82
N PRO A 103 -11.76 5.00 -18.63
CA PRO A 103 -12.70 5.99 -18.13
C PRO A 103 -12.34 6.44 -16.70
N TYR A 104 -11.74 5.55 -15.89
CA TYR A 104 -11.33 5.87 -14.51
C TYR A 104 -10.15 6.85 -14.48
N MET A 105 -9.17 6.64 -15.35
CA MET A 105 -8.03 7.56 -15.46
C MET A 105 -8.47 8.93 -15.99
N ALA A 106 -9.36 8.96 -16.99
CA ALA A 106 -9.90 10.20 -17.52
C ALA A 106 -10.70 10.97 -16.45
N ALA A 107 -11.59 10.28 -15.72
CA ALA A 107 -12.37 10.87 -14.65
C ALA A 107 -11.49 11.36 -13.50
N LEU A 108 -10.45 10.60 -13.12
CA LEU A 108 -9.51 11.02 -12.09
C LEU A 108 -8.73 12.27 -12.50
N SER A 109 -8.23 12.33 -13.73
CA SER A 109 -7.54 13.51 -14.26
C SER A 109 -8.44 14.74 -14.25
N TYR A 110 -9.69 14.60 -14.67
CA TYR A 110 -10.69 15.66 -14.60
C TYR A 110 -10.93 16.10 -13.15
N ASN A 111 -11.18 15.19 -12.23
CA ASN A 111 -11.43 15.53 -10.84
C ASN A 111 -10.22 16.25 -10.20
N ILE A 112 -9.00 15.84 -10.51
CA ILE A 112 -7.78 16.49 -10.04
C ILE A 112 -7.70 17.92 -10.57
N SER A 113 -7.98 18.15 -11.86
CA SER A 113 -7.95 19.50 -12.44
C SER A 113 -8.95 20.46 -11.79
N GLN A 114 -10.06 19.95 -11.23
CA GLN A 114 -11.06 20.79 -10.55
C GLN A 114 -10.62 21.31 -9.18
N ILE A 115 -9.60 20.72 -8.59
CA ILE A 115 -9.09 21.08 -7.25
C ILE A 115 -7.69 21.71 -7.30
N LEU A 116 -7.06 21.69 -8.46
CA LEU A 116 -5.77 22.36 -8.67
C LEU A 116 -5.97 23.82 -9.08
N PRO A 117 -5.02 24.72 -8.75
CA PRO A 117 -5.09 26.12 -9.18
C PRO A 117 -4.78 26.27 -10.67
N ASP A 118 -5.33 27.33 -11.24
CA ASP A 118 -5.02 27.82 -12.58
C ASP A 118 -5.22 26.77 -13.70
N ASP A 119 -4.30 26.73 -14.66
CA ASP A 119 -4.35 25.89 -15.86
C ASP A 119 -3.67 24.52 -15.71
N LEU A 120 -3.55 23.99 -14.49
CA LEU A 120 -2.97 22.66 -14.23
C LEU A 120 -3.93 21.53 -14.60
N ASN A 121 -4.17 21.37 -15.91
CA ASN A 121 -5.18 20.46 -16.44
C ASN A 121 -4.66 19.07 -16.83
N TYR A 122 -3.35 18.88 -16.89
CA TYR A 122 -2.76 17.61 -17.32
C TYR A 122 -2.18 16.84 -16.14
N SER A 123 -2.49 15.55 -16.06
CA SER A 123 -1.98 14.64 -15.05
C SER A 123 -1.12 13.55 -15.68
N PHE A 124 0.03 13.27 -15.09
CA PHE A 124 0.87 12.14 -15.43
C PHE A 124 0.96 11.19 -14.23
N PHE A 125 0.45 9.98 -14.39
CA PHE A 125 0.38 9.00 -13.30
C PHE A 125 1.60 8.09 -13.28
N CYS A 126 2.19 7.94 -12.10
CA CYS A 126 3.35 7.08 -11.82
C CYS A 126 3.00 6.06 -10.73
N ASN A 127 3.85 5.05 -10.56
CA ASN A 127 3.64 4.02 -9.55
C ASN A 127 4.27 4.39 -8.19
N SER A 128 5.14 5.38 -8.15
CA SER A 128 5.82 5.80 -6.91
C SER A 128 6.12 7.30 -6.91
N GLY A 129 6.36 7.84 -5.72
CA GLY A 129 6.80 9.23 -5.56
C GLY A 129 8.15 9.50 -6.23
N ALA A 130 9.07 8.54 -6.20
CA ALA A 130 10.37 8.67 -6.85
C ALA A 130 10.23 8.83 -8.38
N GLU A 131 9.38 8.03 -9.01
CA GLU A 131 9.06 8.16 -10.43
C GLU A 131 8.41 9.51 -10.76
N ALA A 132 7.52 9.99 -9.89
CA ALA A 132 6.86 11.28 -10.08
C ALA A 132 7.87 12.44 -10.00
N VAL A 133 8.79 12.41 -9.05
CA VAL A 133 9.88 13.40 -8.94
C VAL A 133 10.80 13.34 -10.18
N GLU A 134 11.21 12.16 -10.61
CA GLU A 134 12.02 11.99 -11.80
C GLU A 134 11.31 12.53 -13.06
N ALA A 135 10.03 12.23 -13.22
CA ALA A 135 9.22 12.73 -14.33
C ALA A 135 9.12 14.26 -14.30
N SER A 136 8.88 14.87 -13.13
CA SER A 136 8.78 16.32 -12.99
C SER A 136 10.08 17.04 -13.37
N ILE A 137 11.24 16.51 -12.97
CA ILE A 137 12.55 17.04 -13.35
C ILE A 137 12.75 16.95 -14.87
N LYS A 138 12.38 15.84 -15.48
CA LYS A 138 12.49 15.66 -16.94
C LYS A 138 11.59 16.63 -17.70
N ILE A 139 10.36 16.84 -17.25
CA ILE A 139 9.42 17.79 -17.85
C ILE A 139 9.93 19.23 -17.72
N ALA A 140 10.44 19.61 -16.54
CA ALA A 140 10.94 20.96 -16.28
C ALA A 140 12.22 21.31 -17.10
N ARG A 141 12.97 20.30 -17.56
CA ARG A 141 14.21 20.49 -18.36
C ARG A 141 13.96 20.55 -19.86
N LYS A 142 12.75 20.34 -20.33
CA LYS A 142 12.38 20.35 -21.74
C LYS A 142 12.00 21.77 -22.19
#